data_74dbc2cb1e434c1f49d2cb95a99ec2d9
#
_entry.id   74dbc2cb1e434c1f49d2cb95a99ec2d9
#
_cell.length_a   1.000
_cell.length_b   1.000
_cell.length_c   1.000
_cell.angle_alpha   90.00
_cell.angle_beta   90.00
_cell.angle_gamma   90.00
#
_symmetry.space_group_name_H-M   'P 1'
#
loop_
_entity.id
_entity.type
_entity.pdbx_description
1 polymer ?
#
loop_
_entity_poly.entity_id
_entity_poly.type
_entity_poly.pdbx_seq_one_letter_code
_entity_poly.pdbx_strand_id
1 'polypeptide(L)'
;VACIIKNPGEDLAAEEKELIRTAMWASEPIPFDPMEIALHKKYADLFSADERPQFKMIHEYPLGGKPPMMTHIFENESGDRIIAAKGAPEAVIAVSSLAAGEKEKVRAALQELTIAGYRVLGVAVTSHDGHPFPKEQQQFSFQFKGLVAFYDPPKKNIRSVFENFDKAGIAVKIITGDNEATTRTIAKQVAFKGTEKSIDGEMVNGMTDTEIQKSVKQVNIFTRMFPEAKLKVIEALKHN
;
A
#
# COMPACT_ATOMS: atom_id res chain seq x y z
N VAL A 1 -8.53 -7.19 -13.34
CA VAL A 1 -7.31 -7.59 -14.07
C VAL A 1 -6.13 -7.26 -13.18
N ALA A 2 -5.37 -8.27 -12.75
CA ALA A 2 -4.12 -8.03 -12.03
C ALA A 2 -3.08 -7.56 -13.05
N CYS A 3 -2.62 -6.32 -12.91
CA CYS A 3 -1.49 -5.85 -13.68
C CYS A 3 -0.22 -6.34 -12.98
N ILE A 4 0.44 -7.31 -13.57
CA ILE A 4 1.76 -7.75 -13.12
C ILE A 4 2.76 -6.73 -13.68
N ILE A 5 3.62 -6.18 -12.81
CA ILE A 5 4.72 -5.35 -13.30
C ILE A 5 5.61 -6.23 -14.18
N LYS A 6 5.60 -5.98 -15.48
CA LYS A 6 6.53 -6.61 -16.41
C LYS A 6 7.93 -6.02 -16.19
N ASN A 7 8.94 -6.78 -16.60
CA ASN A 7 10.32 -6.32 -16.50
C ASN A 7 10.51 -4.95 -17.21
N PRO A 8 11.43 -4.11 -16.73
CA PRO A 8 11.74 -2.86 -17.41
C PRO A 8 12.11 -3.09 -18.88
N GLY A 9 11.39 -2.44 -19.80
CA GLY A 9 11.60 -2.56 -21.24
C GLY A 9 10.54 -3.35 -22.02
N GLU A 10 9.56 -3.99 -21.35
CA GLU A 10 8.40 -4.59 -22.03
C GLU A 10 7.30 -3.55 -22.31
N ASP A 11 6.70 -3.62 -23.51
CA ASP A 11 5.54 -2.78 -23.84
C ASP A 11 4.32 -3.19 -23.01
N LEU A 12 3.68 -2.20 -22.38
CA LEU A 12 2.45 -2.40 -21.63
C LEU A 12 1.24 -2.44 -22.56
N ALA A 13 0.28 -3.32 -22.26
CA ALA A 13 -1.03 -3.32 -22.90
C ALA A 13 -1.81 -2.02 -22.59
N ALA A 14 -2.83 -1.72 -23.38
CA ALA A 14 -3.63 -0.50 -23.21
C ALA A 14 -4.27 -0.41 -21.82
N GLU A 15 -4.78 -1.52 -21.31
CA GLU A 15 -5.37 -1.62 -19.96
C GLU A 15 -4.34 -1.38 -18.85
N GLU A 16 -3.11 -1.83 -19.06
CA GLU A 16 -2.00 -1.62 -18.11
C GLU A 16 -1.55 -0.16 -18.08
N LYS A 17 -1.51 0.50 -19.26
CA LYS A 17 -1.24 1.94 -19.36
C LYS A 17 -2.32 2.75 -18.65
N GLU A 18 -3.61 2.41 -18.88
CA GLU A 18 -4.73 3.08 -18.22
C GLU A 18 -4.72 2.85 -16.70
N LEU A 19 -4.30 1.68 -16.22
CA LEU A 19 -4.12 1.42 -14.80
C LEU A 19 -3.05 2.36 -14.18
N ILE A 20 -1.90 2.53 -14.85
CA ILE A 20 -0.85 3.47 -14.40
C ILE A 20 -1.35 4.91 -14.43
N ARG A 21 -2.08 5.30 -15.49
CA ARG A 21 -2.70 6.63 -15.60
C ARG A 21 -3.65 6.89 -14.43
N THR A 22 -4.54 5.94 -14.15
CA THR A 22 -5.48 6.03 -13.03
C THR A 22 -4.76 6.10 -11.68
N ALA A 23 -3.75 5.27 -11.46
CA ALA A 23 -2.99 5.25 -10.21
C ALA A 23 -2.23 6.57 -10.00
N MET A 24 -1.75 7.21 -11.08
CA MET A 24 -1.14 8.55 -11.04
C MET A 24 -2.18 9.59 -10.63
N TRP A 25 -3.38 9.59 -11.21
CA TRP A 25 -4.46 10.52 -10.84
C TRP A 25 -4.96 10.31 -9.40
N ALA A 26 -4.84 9.11 -8.85
CA ALA A 26 -5.12 8.85 -7.44
C ALA A 26 -3.95 9.22 -6.50
N SER A 27 -2.87 9.82 -7.01
CA SER A 27 -1.69 10.24 -6.25
C SER A 27 -1.71 11.75 -6.03
N GLU A 28 -0.95 12.21 -5.03
CA GLU A 28 -0.75 13.64 -4.81
C GLU A 28 -0.26 14.34 -6.08
N PRO A 29 -0.76 15.54 -6.42
CA PRO A 29 -0.27 16.32 -7.57
C PRO A 29 1.24 16.61 -7.50
N ILE A 30 1.75 16.79 -6.29
CA ILE A 30 3.18 16.93 -6.00
C ILE A 30 3.59 15.74 -5.12
N PRO A 31 3.99 14.61 -5.72
CA PRO A 31 4.25 13.40 -4.97
C PRO A 31 5.51 13.52 -4.09
N PHE A 32 5.41 13.07 -2.84
CA PHE A 32 6.53 12.98 -1.90
C PHE A 32 6.82 11.54 -1.46
N ASP A 33 5.84 10.66 -1.54
CA ASP A 33 6.01 9.23 -1.28
C ASP A 33 6.72 8.52 -2.45
N PRO A 34 7.69 7.62 -2.19
CA PRO A 34 8.42 6.92 -3.25
C PRO A 34 7.54 6.15 -4.23
N MET A 35 6.41 5.58 -3.79
CA MET A 35 5.50 4.85 -4.67
C MET A 35 4.78 5.82 -5.62
N GLU A 36 4.34 6.97 -5.11
CA GLU A 36 3.72 8.01 -5.93
C GLU A 36 4.71 8.62 -6.93
N ILE A 37 5.94 8.90 -6.49
CA ILE A 37 7.02 9.36 -7.38
C ILE A 37 7.23 8.35 -8.51
N ALA A 38 7.24 7.05 -8.20
CA ALA A 38 7.37 5.99 -9.20
C ALA A 38 6.20 5.97 -10.19
N LEU A 39 4.96 6.19 -9.72
CA LEU A 39 3.77 6.28 -10.58
C LEU A 39 3.83 7.49 -11.52
N HIS A 40 4.14 8.67 -11.00
CA HIS A 40 4.27 9.89 -11.82
C HIS A 40 5.37 9.75 -12.87
N LYS A 41 6.51 9.17 -12.49
CA LYS A 41 7.60 8.88 -13.45
C LYS A 41 7.15 7.91 -14.53
N LYS A 42 6.51 6.78 -14.13
CA LYS A 42 6.04 5.78 -15.09
C LYS A 42 4.97 6.33 -16.02
N TYR A 43 4.08 7.19 -15.52
CA TYR A 43 3.12 7.93 -16.34
C TYR A 43 3.84 8.78 -17.38
N ALA A 44 4.81 9.61 -16.97
CA ALA A 44 5.57 10.46 -17.90
C ALA A 44 6.35 9.66 -18.96
N ASP A 45 6.84 8.47 -18.60
CA ASP A 45 7.53 7.57 -19.54
C ASP A 45 6.56 6.93 -20.58
N LEU A 46 5.28 6.77 -20.24
CA LEU A 46 4.29 6.08 -21.07
C LEU A 46 3.46 7.00 -21.97
N PHE A 47 3.26 8.24 -21.56
CA PHE A 47 2.37 9.18 -22.22
C PHE A 47 3.17 10.39 -22.74
N SER A 48 3.13 10.58 -24.07
CA SER A 48 3.82 11.70 -24.72
C SER A 48 3.14 13.05 -24.46
N ALA A 49 1.82 13.03 -24.21
CA ALA A 49 1.05 14.21 -23.83
C ALA A 49 0.76 14.20 -22.36
N ASP A 50 1.22 15.22 -21.63
CA ASP A 50 0.92 15.38 -20.21
C ASP A 50 -0.44 16.08 -20.03
N GLU A 51 -1.43 15.36 -19.54
CA GLU A 51 -2.77 15.90 -19.30
C GLU A 51 -2.91 16.64 -17.97
N ARG A 52 -1.95 16.44 -17.03
CA ARG A 52 -2.02 17.00 -15.65
C ARG A 52 -2.23 18.52 -15.61
N PRO A 53 -1.61 19.34 -16.47
CA PRO A 53 -1.83 20.77 -16.45
C PRO A 53 -3.24 21.23 -16.82
N GLN A 54 -4.04 20.34 -17.46
CA GLN A 54 -5.41 20.64 -17.89
C GLN A 54 -6.43 20.44 -16.77
N PHE A 55 -6.06 19.76 -15.69
CA PHE A 55 -6.95 19.41 -14.60
C PHE A 55 -6.47 20.01 -13.27
N LYS A 56 -7.42 20.49 -12.47
CA LYS A 56 -7.19 20.97 -11.11
C LYS A 56 -7.85 20.04 -10.12
N MET A 57 -7.18 19.73 -9.03
CA MET A 57 -7.79 19.00 -7.92
C MET A 57 -8.80 19.91 -7.24
N ILE A 58 -10.07 19.47 -7.24
CA ILE A 58 -11.19 20.22 -6.66
C ILE A 58 -11.68 19.63 -5.35
N HIS A 59 -11.36 18.37 -5.09
CA HIS A 59 -11.68 17.70 -3.82
C HIS A 59 -10.71 16.53 -3.57
N GLU A 60 -10.46 16.28 -2.29
CA GLU A 60 -9.62 15.20 -1.81
C GLU A 60 -10.28 14.49 -0.64
N TYR A 61 -10.27 13.16 -0.68
CA TYR A 61 -10.46 12.32 0.49
C TYR A 61 -9.08 11.78 0.87
N PRO A 62 -8.47 12.29 1.97
CA PRO A 62 -7.12 11.91 2.34
C PRO A 62 -7.03 10.43 2.71
N LEU A 63 -5.81 9.91 2.76
CA LEU A 63 -5.56 8.52 3.13
C LEU A 63 -6.19 8.22 4.50
N GLY A 64 -7.19 7.36 4.52
CA GLY A 64 -7.95 7.04 5.73
C GLY A 64 -8.74 5.75 5.60
N GLY A 65 -9.36 5.36 6.70
CA GLY A 65 -10.12 4.10 6.81
C GLY A 65 -9.28 2.93 7.32
N LYS A 66 -9.96 1.81 7.57
CA LYS A 66 -9.35 0.54 8.00
C LYS A 66 -9.97 -0.60 7.21
N PRO A 67 -9.29 -1.11 6.17
CA PRO A 67 -7.98 -0.70 5.63
C PRO A 67 -8.01 0.66 4.91
N PRO A 68 -6.85 1.34 4.76
CA PRO A 68 -6.79 2.70 4.26
C PRO A 68 -6.91 2.78 2.74
N MET A 69 -7.59 3.82 2.26
CA MET A 69 -7.62 4.26 0.85
C MET A 69 -7.71 5.78 0.77
N MET A 70 -7.43 6.33 -0.39
CA MET A 70 -7.56 7.76 -0.71
C MET A 70 -8.24 7.94 -2.06
N THR A 71 -8.89 9.08 -2.26
CA THR A 71 -9.57 9.41 -3.53
C THR A 71 -9.35 10.87 -3.86
N HIS A 72 -8.93 11.15 -5.08
CA HIS A 72 -8.78 12.49 -5.61
C HIS A 72 -9.80 12.77 -6.71
N ILE A 73 -10.32 13.98 -6.74
CA ILE A 73 -11.26 14.47 -7.75
C ILE A 73 -10.63 15.67 -8.44
N PHE A 74 -10.42 15.52 -9.72
CA PHE A 74 -9.92 16.58 -10.60
C PHE A 74 -11.01 17.01 -11.58
N GLU A 75 -10.97 18.28 -11.99
CA GLU A 75 -11.87 18.84 -12.99
C GLU A 75 -11.10 19.74 -13.94
N ASN A 76 -11.43 19.70 -15.23
CA ASN A 76 -10.88 20.59 -16.24
C ASN A 76 -11.80 21.80 -16.47
N GLU A 77 -11.39 22.73 -17.32
CA GLU A 77 -12.17 23.93 -17.65
C GLU A 77 -13.50 23.63 -18.36
N SER A 78 -13.63 22.46 -18.99
CA SER A 78 -14.85 22.00 -19.64
C SER A 78 -15.83 21.31 -18.68
N GLY A 79 -15.45 21.10 -17.43
CA GLY A 79 -16.24 20.39 -16.42
C GLY A 79 -16.08 18.88 -16.46
N ASP A 80 -15.16 18.34 -17.27
CA ASP A 80 -14.86 16.90 -17.26
C ASP A 80 -14.14 16.55 -15.97
N ARG A 81 -14.54 15.44 -15.36
CA ARG A 81 -14.00 14.98 -14.06
C ARG A 81 -13.21 13.69 -14.17
N ILE A 82 -12.15 13.63 -13.41
CA ILE A 82 -11.40 12.41 -13.12
C ILE A 82 -11.53 12.13 -11.62
N ILE A 83 -12.14 11.01 -11.26
CA ILE A 83 -12.28 10.57 -9.87
C ILE A 83 -11.54 9.24 -9.74
N ALA A 84 -10.38 9.28 -9.13
CA ALA A 84 -9.48 8.14 -9.02
C ALA A 84 -9.16 7.83 -7.57
N ALA A 85 -9.18 6.54 -7.23
CA ALA A 85 -8.89 6.03 -5.90
C ALA A 85 -7.76 5.01 -5.92
N LYS A 86 -6.95 5.02 -4.86
CA LYS A 86 -5.97 3.97 -4.58
C LYS A 86 -5.88 3.70 -3.08
N GLY A 87 -5.37 2.54 -2.71
CA GLY A 87 -5.18 2.19 -1.30
C GLY A 87 -4.88 0.72 -1.09
N ALA A 88 -5.07 0.28 0.15
CA ALA A 88 -5.00 -1.13 0.45
C ALA A 88 -5.96 -1.91 -0.48
N PRO A 89 -5.50 -2.98 -1.13
CA PRO A 89 -6.32 -3.70 -2.11
C PRO A 89 -7.67 -4.12 -1.56
N GLU A 90 -7.71 -4.53 -0.30
CA GLU A 90 -8.94 -4.96 0.38
C GLU A 90 -9.96 -3.82 0.50
N ALA A 91 -9.50 -2.59 0.78
CA ALA A 91 -10.37 -1.42 0.85
C ALA A 91 -10.99 -1.10 -0.51
N VAL A 92 -10.15 -1.05 -1.56
CA VAL A 92 -10.59 -0.73 -2.91
C VAL A 92 -11.52 -1.81 -3.48
N ILE A 93 -11.24 -3.11 -3.23
CA ILE A 93 -12.11 -4.23 -3.60
C ILE A 93 -13.48 -4.13 -2.91
N ALA A 94 -13.51 -3.71 -1.64
CA ALA A 94 -14.74 -3.62 -0.86
C ALA A 94 -15.73 -2.60 -1.44
N VAL A 95 -15.23 -1.47 -1.93
CA VAL A 95 -16.03 -0.38 -2.52
C VAL A 95 -16.25 -0.50 -4.02
N SER A 96 -15.71 -1.54 -4.65
CA SER A 96 -15.78 -1.74 -6.10
C SER A 96 -16.87 -2.72 -6.51
N SER A 97 -17.50 -2.42 -7.66
CA SER A 97 -18.52 -3.26 -8.29
C SER A 97 -17.86 -4.44 -9.02
N LEU A 98 -17.42 -5.45 -8.25
CA LEU A 98 -16.83 -6.68 -8.78
C LEU A 98 -17.76 -7.87 -8.51
N ALA A 99 -17.93 -8.74 -9.49
CA ALA A 99 -18.61 -10.02 -9.30
C ALA A 99 -17.80 -10.94 -8.36
N ALA A 100 -18.46 -11.89 -7.70
CA ALA A 100 -17.79 -12.77 -6.73
C ALA A 100 -16.58 -13.51 -7.33
N GLY A 101 -16.71 -14.05 -8.56
CA GLY A 101 -15.63 -14.73 -9.24
C GLY A 101 -14.46 -13.81 -9.64
N GLU A 102 -14.72 -12.52 -9.90
CA GLU A 102 -13.67 -11.53 -10.15
C GLU A 102 -12.91 -11.18 -8.86
N LYS A 103 -13.65 -11.01 -7.76
CA LYS A 103 -13.03 -10.77 -6.43
C LYS A 103 -12.05 -11.90 -6.06
N GLU A 104 -12.42 -13.15 -6.31
CA GLU A 104 -11.54 -14.30 -6.03
C GLU A 104 -10.27 -14.28 -6.91
N LYS A 105 -10.39 -13.96 -8.21
CA LYS A 105 -9.23 -13.82 -9.10
C LYS A 105 -8.29 -12.70 -8.63
N VAL A 106 -8.84 -11.55 -8.23
CA VAL A 106 -8.04 -10.43 -7.72
C VAL A 106 -7.36 -10.81 -6.40
N ARG A 107 -8.05 -11.52 -5.49
CA ARG A 107 -7.46 -11.99 -4.24
C ARG A 107 -6.33 -12.99 -4.46
N ALA A 108 -6.49 -13.93 -5.39
CA ALA A 108 -5.43 -14.87 -5.73
C ALA A 108 -4.18 -14.13 -6.26
N ALA A 109 -4.36 -13.20 -7.22
CA ALA A 109 -3.25 -12.40 -7.74
C ALA A 109 -2.59 -11.53 -6.65
N LEU A 110 -3.39 -10.94 -5.75
CA LEU A 110 -2.86 -10.20 -4.60
C LEU A 110 -2.01 -11.08 -3.70
N GLN A 111 -2.47 -12.30 -3.42
CA GLN A 111 -1.72 -13.26 -2.61
C GLN A 111 -0.38 -13.64 -3.25
N GLU A 112 -0.35 -13.92 -4.54
CA GLU A 112 0.89 -14.21 -5.28
C GLU A 112 1.89 -13.05 -5.21
N LEU A 113 1.45 -11.83 -5.50
CA LEU A 113 2.28 -10.63 -5.43
C LEU A 113 2.82 -10.38 -4.01
N THR A 114 1.97 -10.59 -3.00
CA THR A 114 2.34 -10.40 -1.59
C THR A 114 3.38 -11.43 -1.14
N ILE A 115 3.21 -12.71 -1.53
CA ILE A 115 4.18 -13.78 -1.25
C ILE A 115 5.52 -13.49 -1.94
N ALA A 116 5.49 -12.90 -3.14
CA ALA A 116 6.69 -12.48 -3.84
C ALA A 116 7.40 -11.25 -3.20
N GLY A 117 6.79 -10.63 -2.17
CA GLY A 117 7.38 -9.52 -1.42
C GLY A 117 7.09 -8.13 -2.01
N TYR A 118 6.11 -8.04 -2.92
CA TYR A 118 5.69 -6.74 -3.47
C TYR A 118 4.79 -5.98 -2.48
N ARG A 119 4.93 -4.65 -2.50
CA ARG A 119 3.93 -3.74 -1.92
C ARG A 119 2.85 -3.51 -2.97
N VAL A 120 1.60 -3.81 -2.65
CA VAL A 120 0.51 -3.81 -3.62
C VAL A 120 -0.52 -2.76 -3.25
N LEU A 121 -0.95 -1.96 -4.23
CA LEU A 121 -2.09 -1.05 -4.12
C LEU A 121 -3.19 -1.50 -5.07
N GLY A 122 -4.43 -1.41 -4.61
CA GLY A 122 -5.62 -1.47 -5.46
C GLY A 122 -5.88 -0.09 -6.06
N VAL A 123 -6.40 -0.06 -7.28
CA VAL A 123 -6.71 1.17 -8.04
C VAL A 123 -8.12 1.06 -8.60
N ALA A 124 -8.88 2.15 -8.52
CA ALA A 124 -10.24 2.20 -9.01
C ALA A 124 -10.60 3.61 -9.51
N VAL A 125 -11.65 3.70 -10.32
CA VAL A 125 -12.24 4.96 -10.79
C VAL A 125 -13.73 4.96 -10.51
N THR A 126 -14.31 6.15 -10.48
CA THR A 126 -15.76 6.33 -10.50
C THR A 126 -16.12 7.59 -11.28
N SER A 127 -17.40 7.76 -11.58
CA SER A 127 -17.98 9.01 -12.10
C SER A 127 -18.97 9.57 -11.09
N HIS A 128 -19.05 10.88 -11.00
CA HIS A 128 -20.03 11.59 -10.19
C HIS A 128 -20.23 12.99 -10.73
N ASP A 129 -21.42 13.26 -11.24
CA ASP A 129 -21.75 14.55 -11.87
C ASP A 129 -22.38 15.53 -10.88
N GLY A 130 -22.71 15.07 -9.68
CA GLY A 130 -23.45 15.84 -8.66
C GLY A 130 -22.57 16.72 -7.77
N HIS A 131 -23.25 17.64 -7.06
CA HIS A 131 -22.75 18.34 -5.89
C HIS A 131 -23.84 18.34 -4.80
N PRO A 132 -23.48 18.26 -3.54
CA PRO A 132 -22.13 18.09 -2.99
C PRO A 132 -21.60 16.67 -3.21
N PHE A 133 -20.27 16.51 -3.11
CA PHE A 133 -19.67 15.18 -3.11
C PHE A 133 -20.08 14.40 -1.84
N PRO A 134 -20.10 13.05 -1.88
CA PRO A 134 -20.38 12.23 -0.72
C PRO A 134 -19.50 12.61 0.48
N LYS A 135 -20.01 12.46 1.70
CA LYS A 135 -19.23 12.77 2.91
C LYS A 135 -18.03 11.84 3.08
N GLU A 136 -18.16 10.61 2.63
CA GLU A 136 -17.12 9.58 2.75
C GLU A 136 -16.84 8.96 1.39
N GLN A 137 -15.58 8.72 1.06
CA GLN A 137 -15.16 8.13 -0.21
C GLN A 137 -15.75 6.72 -0.43
N GLN A 138 -16.10 5.99 0.64
CA GLN A 138 -16.73 4.67 0.56
C GLN A 138 -18.18 4.70 0.04
N GLN A 139 -18.78 5.87 -0.07
CA GLN A 139 -20.13 6.03 -0.60
C GLN A 139 -20.16 6.10 -2.14
N PHE A 140 -19.00 6.23 -2.79
CA PHE A 140 -18.90 6.08 -4.23
C PHE A 140 -19.02 4.60 -4.66
N SER A 141 -19.56 4.37 -5.83
CA SER A 141 -19.53 3.06 -6.50
C SER A 141 -18.34 3.03 -7.46
N PHE A 142 -17.26 2.39 -7.06
CA PHE A 142 -16.05 2.33 -7.85
C PHE A 142 -16.03 1.19 -8.86
N GLN A 143 -15.41 1.42 -10.01
CA GLN A 143 -14.97 0.41 -10.94
C GLN A 143 -13.51 0.06 -10.64
N PHE A 144 -13.25 -1.17 -10.25
CA PHE A 144 -11.91 -1.67 -10.02
C PHE A 144 -11.11 -1.71 -11.33
N LYS A 145 -9.92 -1.12 -11.35
CA LYS A 145 -9.03 -1.08 -12.52
C LYS A 145 -7.92 -2.11 -12.45
N GLY A 146 -7.44 -2.43 -11.25
CA GLY A 146 -6.39 -3.43 -11.10
C GLY A 146 -5.55 -3.26 -9.84
N LEU A 147 -4.47 -4.02 -9.80
CA LEU A 147 -3.44 -3.97 -8.77
C LEU A 147 -2.16 -3.39 -9.35
N VAL A 148 -1.56 -2.44 -8.65
CA VAL A 148 -0.21 -1.93 -8.95
C VAL A 148 0.73 -2.43 -7.86
N ALA A 149 1.81 -3.11 -8.28
CA ALA A 149 2.77 -3.70 -7.37
C ALA A 149 4.12 -2.96 -7.46
N PHE A 150 4.73 -2.72 -6.31
CA PHE A 150 6.00 -2.01 -6.18
C PHE A 150 7.02 -2.94 -5.56
N TYR A 151 8.20 -2.96 -6.14
CA TYR A 151 9.34 -3.67 -5.59
C TYR A 151 10.35 -2.68 -5.02
N ASP A 152 10.55 -2.78 -3.71
CA ASP A 152 11.57 -2.01 -3.00
C ASP A 152 12.60 -3.00 -2.43
N PRO A 153 13.71 -3.23 -3.15
CA PRO A 153 14.68 -4.23 -2.73
C PRO A 153 15.34 -3.82 -1.42
N PRO A 154 15.59 -4.77 -0.50
CA PRO A 154 16.36 -4.50 0.69
C PRO A 154 17.72 -3.90 0.35
N LYS A 155 18.24 -3.01 1.20
CA LYS A 155 19.58 -2.44 1.04
C LYS A 155 20.63 -3.54 0.98
N LYS A 156 21.59 -3.42 0.05
CA LYS A 156 22.62 -4.45 -0.22
C LYS A 156 23.41 -4.86 1.03
N ASN A 157 23.61 -3.95 1.97
CA ASN A 157 24.41 -4.17 3.19
C ASN A 157 23.57 -4.59 4.40
N ILE A 158 22.24 -4.77 4.29
CA ILE A 158 21.37 -4.99 5.45
C ILE A 158 21.71 -6.28 6.21
N ARG A 159 22.11 -7.34 5.49
CA ARG A 159 22.51 -8.61 6.11
C ARG A 159 23.72 -8.41 7.03
N SER A 160 24.77 -7.74 6.58
CA SER A 160 25.95 -7.47 7.41
C SER A 160 25.65 -6.55 8.58
N VAL A 161 24.69 -5.64 8.44
CA VAL A 161 24.21 -4.80 9.55
C VAL A 161 23.55 -5.66 10.63
N PHE A 162 22.66 -6.58 10.25
CA PHE A 162 22.03 -7.49 11.21
C PHE A 162 23.04 -8.43 11.91
N GLU A 163 24.03 -8.95 11.17
CA GLU A 163 25.11 -9.75 11.74
C GLU A 163 25.94 -8.95 12.76
N ASN A 164 26.19 -7.68 12.51
CA ASN A 164 26.91 -6.82 13.43
C ASN A 164 26.11 -6.53 14.71
N PHE A 165 24.79 -6.27 14.59
CA PHE A 165 23.92 -6.13 15.75
C PHE A 165 23.87 -7.41 16.59
N ASP A 166 23.77 -8.56 15.95
CA ASP A 166 23.76 -9.86 16.63
C ASP A 166 25.07 -10.11 17.40
N LYS A 167 26.21 -9.84 16.75
CA LYS A 167 27.57 -9.93 17.42
C LYS A 167 27.70 -8.97 18.60
N ALA A 168 27.04 -7.81 18.53
CA ALA A 168 27.04 -6.83 19.62
C ALA A 168 25.98 -7.14 20.69
N GLY A 169 25.22 -8.23 20.58
CA GLY A 169 24.17 -8.59 21.52
C GLY A 169 22.92 -7.68 21.43
N ILE A 170 22.75 -6.95 20.33
CA ILE A 170 21.64 -6.03 20.14
C ILE A 170 20.47 -6.77 19.48
N ALA A 171 19.36 -6.88 20.20
CA ALA A 171 18.13 -7.45 19.66
C ALA A 171 17.45 -6.46 18.70
N VAL A 172 17.23 -6.88 17.44
CA VAL A 172 16.55 -6.07 16.44
C VAL A 172 15.09 -6.50 16.30
N LYS A 173 14.18 -5.55 16.16
CA LYS A 173 12.75 -5.76 15.93
C LYS A 173 12.32 -5.10 14.64
N ILE A 174 11.45 -5.76 13.88
CA ILE A 174 10.76 -5.18 12.70
C ILE A 174 9.38 -4.72 13.14
N ILE A 175 9.09 -3.42 12.98
CA ILE A 175 7.79 -2.82 13.28
C ILE A 175 7.34 -2.08 12.02
N THR A 176 6.37 -2.64 11.30
CA THR A 176 5.98 -2.15 9.98
C THR A 176 4.46 -2.03 9.83
N GLY A 177 3.99 -1.14 8.95
CA GLY A 177 2.60 -1.08 8.49
C GLY A 177 2.26 -2.15 7.44
N ASP A 178 3.26 -2.82 6.86
CA ASP A 178 3.08 -3.85 5.85
C ASP A 178 2.41 -5.10 6.43
N ASN A 179 1.82 -5.92 5.56
CA ASN A 179 1.24 -7.21 5.97
C ASN A 179 2.32 -8.25 6.34
N GLU A 180 1.89 -9.30 7.02
CA GLU A 180 2.77 -10.37 7.51
C GLU A 180 3.53 -11.09 6.40
N ALA A 181 2.84 -11.45 5.30
CA ALA A 181 3.44 -12.23 4.22
C ALA A 181 4.58 -11.47 3.53
N THR A 182 4.37 -10.20 3.18
CA THR A 182 5.41 -9.32 2.62
C THR A 182 6.58 -9.16 3.60
N THR A 183 6.28 -8.86 4.87
CA THR A 183 7.31 -8.64 5.89
C THR A 183 8.17 -9.89 6.12
N ARG A 184 7.55 -11.07 6.23
CA ARG A 184 8.28 -12.34 6.39
C ARG A 184 9.15 -12.67 5.19
N THR A 185 8.64 -12.43 3.96
CA THR A 185 9.40 -12.66 2.74
C THR A 185 10.66 -11.79 2.71
N ILE A 186 10.54 -10.50 2.97
CA ILE A 186 11.67 -9.56 3.03
C ILE A 186 12.62 -9.94 4.16
N ALA A 187 12.12 -10.25 5.35
CA ALA A 187 12.94 -10.65 6.49
C ALA A 187 13.78 -11.91 6.20
N LYS A 188 13.20 -12.91 5.52
CA LYS A 188 13.93 -14.11 5.08
C LYS A 188 15.00 -13.79 4.03
N GLN A 189 14.70 -12.91 3.05
CA GLN A 189 15.68 -12.51 2.02
C GLN A 189 16.93 -11.87 2.63
N VAL A 190 16.79 -11.15 3.73
CA VAL A 190 17.91 -10.49 4.43
C VAL A 190 18.49 -11.30 5.57
N ALA A 191 18.08 -12.57 5.72
CA ALA A 191 18.50 -13.47 6.78
C ALA A 191 18.25 -12.93 8.21
N PHE A 192 17.14 -12.18 8.39
CA PHE A 192 16.72 -11.71 9.70
C PHE A 192 16.31 -12.89 10.60
N LYS A 193 16.74 -12.86 11.86
CA LYS A 193 16.46 -13.92 12.83
C LYS A 193 15.11 -13.74 13.53
N GLY A 194 14.44 -14.84 13.87
CA GLY A 194 13.18 -14.81 14.61
C GLY A 194 11.99 -14.44 13.73
N THR A 195 11.94 -15.02 12.54
CA THR A 195 10.84 -14.83 11.57
C THR A 195 9.65 -15.78 11.78
N GLU A 196 9.73 -16.69 12.77
CA GLU A 196 8.75 -17.75 13.01
C GLU A 196 7.43 -17.22 13.58
N LYS A 197 7.52 -16.12 14.35
CA LYS A 197 6.36 -15.51 15.00
C LYS A 197 6.24 -14.05 14.59
N SER A 198 5.00 -13.61 14.40
CA SER A 198 4.64 -12.21 14.21
C SER A 198 3.37 -11.88 14.98
N ILE A 199 3.20 -10.61 15.31
CA ILE A 199 1.98 -10.06 15.93
C ILE A 199 1.52 -8.90 15.07
N ASP A 200 0.22 -8.83 14.78
CA ASP A 200 -0.33 -7.70 14.05
C ASP A 200 -0.82 -6.58 14.97
N GLY A 201 -1.06 -5.40 14.38
CA GLY A 201 -1.43 -4.20 15.14
C GLY A 201 -2.78 -4.31 15.85
N GLU A 202 -3.74 -5.07 15.33
CA GLU A 202 -5.03 -5.28 15.99
C GLU A 202 -4.86 -6.14 17.26
N MET A 203 -4.06 -7.19 17.16
CA MET A 203 -3.70 -8.01 18.34
C MET A 203 -3.00 -7.16 19.41
N VAL A 204 -2.02 -6.32 19.01
CA VAL A 204 -1.32 -5.42 19.94
C VAL A 204 -2.30 -4.50 20.66
N ASN A 205 -3.29 -3.95 19.96
CA ASN A 205 -4.27 -3.07 20.58
C ASN A 205 -5.14 -3.76 21.63
N GLY A 206 -5.47 -5.03 21.43
CA GLY A 206 -6.22 -5.83 22.38
C GLY A 206 -5.42 -6.31 23.60
N MET A 207 -4.08 -6.20 23.59
CA MET A 207 -3.22 -6.65 24.69
C MET A 207 -3.21 -5.66 25.85
N THR A 208 -3.10 -6.22 27.06
CA THR A 208 -2.74 -5.49 28.27
C THR A 208 -1.23 -5.16 28.27
N ASP A 209 -0.80 -4.19 29.10
CA ASP A 209 0.61 -3.80 29.22
C ASP A 209 1.51 -4.99 29.60
N THR A 210 1.03 -5.87 30.48
CA THR A 210 1.77 -7.07 30.87
C THR A 210 1.94 -8.06 29.72
N GLU A 211 0.92 -8.25 28.89
CA GLU A 211 0.97 -9.15 27.75
C GLU A 211 1.91 -8.64 26.67
N ILE A 212 1.86 -7.34 26.37
CA ILE A 212 2.75 -6.76 25.37
C ILE A 212 4.21 -6.78 25.82
N GLN A 213 4.51 -6.51 27.11
CA GLN A 213 5.86 -6.62 27.67
C GLN A 213 6.44 -8.05 27.55
N LYS A 214 5.61 -9.08 27.72
CA LYS A 214 6.03 -10.47 27.46
C LYS A 214 6.24 -10.74 25.97
N SER A 215 5.34 -10.26 25.14
CA SER A 215 5.35 -10.46 23.70
C SER A 215 6.57 -9.85 23.02
N VAL A 216 6.98 -8.64 23.40
CA VAL A 216 8.15 -7.97 22.81
C VAL A 216 9.49 -8.67 23.14
N LYS A 217 9.55 -9.52 24.17
CA LYS A 217 10.71 -10.37 24.44
C LYS A 217 10.82 -11.59 23.51
N GLN A 218 9.67 -12.09 23.05
CA GLN A 218 9.58 -13.37 22.34
C GLN A 218 9.39 -13.21 20.82
N VAL A 219 8.89 -12.05 20.37
CA VAL A 219 8.53 -11.79 18.98
C VAL A 219 9.41 -10.69 18.42
N ASN A 220 9.88 -10.89 17.19
CA ASN A 220 10.76 -9.94 16.51
C ASN A 220 10.06 -9.21 15.34
N ILE A 221 8.86 -9.64 14.94
CA ILE A 221 8.13 -9.05 13.80
C ILE A 221 6.75 -8.59 14.26
N PHE A 222 6.47 -7.30 14.02
CA PHE A 222 5.18 -6.64 14.27
C PHE A 222 4.68 -6.04 12.96
N THR A 223 3.51 -6.50 12.49
CA THR A 223 2.96 -6.18 11.17
C THR A 223 1.65 -5.41 11.27
N ARG A 224 1.20 -4.77 10.19
CA ARG A 224 -0.02 -3.94 10.14
C ARG A 224 -0.10 -2.93 11.29
N MET A 225 1.05 -2.40 11.69
CA MET A 225 1.18 -1.50 12.82
C MET A 225 0.77 -0.09 12.45
N PHE A 226 -0.30 0.41 13.03
CA PHE A 226 -0.69 1.82 13.00
C PHE A 226 -0.06 2.58 14.18
N PRO A 227 -0.12 3.93 14.18
CA PRO A 227 0.63 4.76 15.12
C PRO A 227 0.47 4.38 16.59
N GLU A 228 -0.76 4.11 17.04
CA GLU A 228 -1.05 3.76 18.44
C GLU A 228 -0.44 2.40 18.82
N ALA A 229 -0.54 1.41 17.94
CA ALA A 229 0.07 0.10 18.18
C ALA A 229 1.60 0.16 18.18
N LYS A 230 2.21 0.99 17.31
CA LYS A 230 3.66 1.25 17.32
C LYS A 230 4.10 1.84 18.64
N LEU A 231 3.36 2.83 19.16
CA LEU A 231 3.67 3.46 20.44
C LEU A 231 3.66 2.44 21.57
N LYS A 232 2.62 1.61 21.69
CA LYS A 232 2.53 0.54 22.69
C LYS A 232 3.73 -0.41 22.67
N VAL A 233 4.16 -0.85 21.49
CA VAL A 233 5.35 -1.71 21.34
C VAL A 233 6.62 -1.01 21.81
N ILE A 234 6.81 0.26 21.42
CA ILE A 234 7.99 1.04 21.82
C ILE A 234 8.02 1.27 23.34
N GLU A 235 6.88 1.59 23.95
CA GLU A 235 6.77 1.75 25.40
C GLU A 235 7.07 0.43 26.13
N ALA A 236 6.51 -0.69 25.66
CA ALA A 236 6.80 -1.99 26.23
C ALA A 236 8.29 -2.37 26.12
N LEU A 237 8.96 -2.00 25.01
CA LEU A 237 10.41 -2.22 24.85
C LEU A 237 11.26 -1.36 25.79
N LYS A 238 10.82 -0.15 26.15
CA LYS A 238 11.52 0.72 27.09
C LYS A 238 11.45 0.23 28.55
N HIS A 239 10.41 -0.52 28.89
CA HIS A 239 10.17 -1.06 30.23
C HIS A 239 10.82 -2.46 30.43
N ASN A 240 11.53 -2.98 29.44
CA ASN A 240 12.20 -4.28 29.47
C ASN A 240 13.71 -4.15 29.41
#